data_2b9e41a82cc3c38fe7876e1a6c3a8bae
#
_entry.id   2b9e41a82cc3c38fe7876e1a6c3a8bae
#
_cell.length_a   1.000
_cell.length_b   1.000
_cell.length_c   1.000
_cell.angle_alpha   90.00
_cell.angle_beta   90.00
_cell.angle_gamma   90.00
#
_symmetry.space_group_name_H-M   'P 1'
#
loop_
_entity.id
_entity.type
_entity.pdbx_description
1 polymer ?
#
loop_
_entity_poly.entity_id
_entity_poly.type
_entity_poly.pdbx_seq_one_letter_code
_entity_poly.pdbx_strand_id
1 'polypeptide(L)'
;MMFILEEDYYFITIKILSILKALDCEKNPFQDYRKLGIIFEFIKNDENICFLKKLIKHNSEEILDSEKTLKIFCESRLCVAVIKRVIFFLEKKDIIELIRNKKNCNIDIRLKESIVMEELMNLDILHCDIEKCKEIKDLVPRIR
;
A
#
# COMPACT_ATOMS: atom_id res chain seq x y z
N MET A 1 -4.35 12.29 20.96
CA MET A 1 -3.47 11.13 20.85
C MET A 1 -2.13 11.59 20.29
N MET A 2 -1.08 11.46 21.07
CA MET A 2 0.26 11.79 20.59
C MET A 2 0.83 10.61 19.85
N PHE A 3 1.11 10.80 18.57
CA PHE A 3 1.86 9.84 17.81
C PHE A 3 3.35 10.01 18.11
N ILE A 4 4.00 8.92 18.48
CA ILE A 4 5.45 8.90 18.54
C ILE A 4 5.91 8.70 17.10
N LEU A 5 6.55 9.71 16.53
CA LEU A 5 6.92 9.77 15.11
C LEU A 5 7.72 8.54 14.66
N GLU A 6 8.59 8.03 15.52
CA GLU A 6 9.40 6.84 15.23
C GLU A 6 8.57 5.57 15.09
N GLU A 7 7.52 5.40 15.89
CA GLU A 7 6.61 4.27 15.81
C GLU A 7 5.80 4.31 14.52
N ASP A 8 5.35 5.51 14.11
CA ASP A 8 4.63 5.70 12.87
C ASP A 8 5.47 5.32 11.66
N TYR A 9 6.71 5.76 11.58
CA TYR A 9 7.60 5.42 10.49
C TYR A 9 7.91 3.93 10.43
N TYR A 10 8.15 3.32 11.57
CA TYR A 10 8.37 1.87 11.64
C TYR A 10 7.15 1.10 11.14
N PHE A 11 5.98 1.45 11.62
CA PHE A 11 4.73 0.81 11.26
C PHE A 11 4.42 0.95 9.77
N ILE A 12 4.61 2.16 9.22
CA ILE A 12 4.40 2.42 7.80
C ILE A 12 5.42 1.67 6.94
N THR A 13 6.66 1.60 7.38
CA THR A 13 7.71 0.83 6.70
C THR A 13 7.31 -0.64 6.57
N ILE A 14 6.87 -1.25 7.67
CA ILE A 14 6.42 -2.63 7.69
C ILE A 14 5.24 -2.83 6.74
N LYS A 15 4.26 -1.93 6.77
CA LYS A 15 3.10 -2.00 5.88
C LYS A 15 3.49 -1.92 4.41
N ILE A 16 4.37 -0.99 4.04
CA ILE A 16 4.83 -0.84 2.67
C ILE A 16 5.51 -2.13 2.19
N LEU A 17 6.42 -2.68 2.98
CA LEU A 17 7.12 -3.91 2.63
C LEU A 17 6.17 -5.09 2.49
N SER A 18 5.17 -5.18 3.36
CA SER A 18 4.14 -6.23 3.31
C SER A 18 3.31 -6.14 2.03
N ILE A 19 2.92 -4.93 1.64
CA ILE A 19 2.15 -4.70 0.42
C ILE A 19 2.98 -5.09 -0.81
N LEU A 20 4.21 -4.62 -0.87
CA LEU A 20 5.11 -4.91 -2.00
C LEU A 20 5.36 -6.41 -2.14
N LYS A 21 5.52 -7.10 -1.02
CA LYS A 21 5.72 -8.55 -1.02
C LYS A 21 4.47 -9.30 -1.46
N ALA A 22 3.32 -8.92 -0.94
CA ALA A 22 2.03 -9.55 -1.28
C ALA A 22 1.68 -9.38 -2.75
N LEU A 23 2.09 -8.28 -3.36
CA LEU A 23 1.81 -7.96 -4.76
C LEU A 23 2.92 -8.41 -5.72
N ASP A 24 3.90 -9.16 -5.23
CA ASP A 24 5.04 -9.69 -6.02
C ASP A 24 5.81 -8.59 -6.76
N CYS A 25 6.08 -7.49 -6.08
CA CYS A 25 6.77 -6.34 -6.67
C CYS A 25 8.27 -6.55 -6.85
N GLU A 26 8.78 -7.73 -6.58
CA GLU A 26 10.13 -8.14 -6.96
C GLU A 26 10.22 -8.37 -8.47
N LYS A 27 9.18 -8.95 -9.05
CA LYS A 27 9.09 -9.27 -10.47
C LYS A 27 8.54 -8.14 -11.30
N ASN A 28 7.47 -7.52 -10.81
CA ASN A 28 6.76 -6.45 -11.51
C ASN A 28 6.71 -5.21 -10.61
N PRO A 29 7.30 -4.08 -11.01
CA PRO A 29 7.28 -2.89 -10.18
C PRO A 29 5.87 -2.44 -9.84
N PHE A 30 5.70 -1.92 -8.62
CA PHE A 30 4.47 -1.27 -8.20
C PHE A 30 4.41 0.10 -8.86
N GLN A 31 3.42 0.33 -9.68
CA GLN A 31 3.27 1.58 -10.42
C GLN A 31 2.66 2.67 -9.55
N ASP A 32 3.33 3.79 -9.46
CA ASP A 32 2.89 4.99 -8.75
C ASP A 32 2.73 4.80 -7.23
N TYR A 33 3.77 5.19 -6.49
CA TYR A 33 3.83 5.05 -5.03
C TYR A 33 2.62 5.65 -4.29
N ARG A 34 1.93 6.63 -4.90
CA ARG A 34 0.79 7.29 -4.29
C ARG A 34 -0.39 6.35 -4.04
N LYS A 35 -0.47 5.26 -4.79
CA LYS A 35 -1.51 4.24 -4.59
C LYS A 35 -1.35 3.47 -3.29
N LEU A 36 -0.17 3.49 -2.70
CA LEU A 36 0.05 2.82 -1.41
C LEU A 36 -0.86 3.37 -0.32
N GLY A 37 -1.10 4.68 -0.32
CA GLY A 37 -2.02 5.30 0.64
C GLY A 37 -3.43 4.76 0.53
N ILE A 38 -3.91 4.53 -0.69
CA ILE A 38 -5.23 3.96 -0.93
C ILE A 38 -5.30 2.51 -0.43
N ILE A 39 -4.27 1.73 -0.71
CA ILE A 39 -4.18 0.35 -0.22
C ILE A 39 -4.18 0.32 1.31
N PHE A 40 -3.46 1.24 1.95
CA PHE A 40 -3.45 1.35 3.42
C PHE A 40 -4.87 1.50 3.97
N GLU A 41 -5.69 2.34 3.35
CA GLU A 41 -7.06 2.56 3.80
C GLU A 41 -7.92 1.30 3.64
N PHE A 42 -7.75 0.56 2.56
CA PHE A 42 -8.52 -0.67 2.34
C PHE A 42 -8.09 -1.83 3.25
N ILE A 43 -6.83 -1.95 3.59
CA ILE A 43 -6.36 -3.02 4.49
C ILE A 43 -6.53 -2.70 5.98
N LYS A 44 -6.95 -1.49 6.29
CA LYS A 44 -7.09 -1.00 7.67
C LYS A 44 -8.10 -1.81 8.49
N ASN A 45 -9.21 -2.22 7.85
CA ASN A 45 -10.25 -3.02 8.48
C ASN A 45 -11.07 -3.77 7.44
N ASP A 46 -11.84 -4.74 7.91
CA ASP A 46 -12.67 -5.58 7.04
C ASP A 46 -13.81 -4.82 6.37
N GLU A 47 -14.32 -3.77 7.02
CA GLU A 47 -15.38 -2.93 6.45
C GLU A 47 -14.92 -2.26 5.16
N ASN A 48 -13.69 -1.78 5.12
CA ASN A 48 -13.14 -1.13 3.94
C ASN A 48 -12.95 -2.13 2.78
N ILE A 49 -12.57 -3.36 3.07
CA ILE A 49 -12.50 -4.41 2.04
C ILE A 49 -13.89 -4.76 1.52
N CYS A 50 -14.89 -4.87 2.40
CA CYS A 50 -16.27 -5.07 1.99
C CYS A 50 -16.78 -3.93 1.12
N PHE A 51 -16.40 -2.71 1.45
CA PHE A 51 -16.74 -1.54 0.65
C PHE A 51 -16.09 -1.61 -0.74
N LEU A 52 -14.83 -2.02 -0.83
CA LEU A 52 -14.15 -2.22 -2.11
C LEU A 52 -14.86 -3.28 -2.97
N LYS A 53 -15.28 -4.38 -2.37
CA LYS A 53 -16.06 -5.42 -3.06
C LYS A 53 -17.36 -4.84 -3.64
N LYS A 54 -18.05 -3.99 -2.89
CA LYS A 54 -19.26 -3.33 -3.37
C LYS A 54 -18.98 -2.37 -4.53
N LEU A 55 -17.89 -1.59 -4.44
CA LEU A 55 -17.48 -0.69 -5.52
C LEU A 55 -17.23 -1.42 -6.84
N ILE A 56 -16.62 -2.58 -6.77
CA ILE A 56 -16.29 -3.38 -7.96
C ILE A 56 -17.54 -4.05 -8.53
N LYS A 57 -18.43 -4.53 -7.65
CA LYS A 57 -19.60 -5.30 -8.02
C LYS A 57 -20.74 -4.48 -8.61
N HIS A 58 -20.85 -3.22 -8.19
CA HIS A 58 -21.99 -2.36 -8.50
C HIS A 58 -21.68 -1.24 -9.48
N ASN A 59 -20.78 -1.47 -10.40
CA ASN A 59 -20.46 -0.59 -11.55
C ASN A 59 -21.44 0.57 -11.75
N SER A 60 -21.23 1.67 -11.07
CA SER A 60 -21.80 3.01 -11.33
C SER A 60 -23.32 3.19 -11.27
N GLU A 61 -24.15 2.16 -11.14
CA GLU A 61 -25.61 2.31 -11.16
C GLU A 61 -26.23 2.50 -9.77
N GLU A 62 -25.51 2.17 -8.69
CA GLU A 62 -25.99 2.40 -7.35
C GLU A 62 -25.35 3.63 -6.74
N ILE A 63 -26.13 4.31 -5.90
CA ILE A 63 -25.63 5.42 -5.11
C ILE A 63 -24.64 4.86 -4.10
N LEU A 64 -23.35 4.87 -4.47
CA LEU A 64 -22.28 4.56 -3.56
C LEU A 64 -22.22 5.61 -2.48
N ASP A 65 -21.85 5.22 -1.27
CA ASP A 65 -21.63 6.16 -0.19
C ASP A 65 -20.49 7.10 -0.55
N SER A 66 -20.85 8.26 -1.10
CA SER A 66 -19.90 9.26 -1.57
C SER A 66 -19.08 9.86 -0.41
N GLU A 67 -19.63 9.91 0.79
CA GLU A 67 -18.91 10.37 1.98
C GLU A 67 -17.77 9.40 2.32
N LYS A 68 -18.06 8.11 2.29
CA LYS A 68 -17.04 7.08 2.59
C LYS A 68 -15.95 7.07 1.53
N THR A 69 -16.31 7.18 0.27
CA THR A 69 -15.35 7.26 -0.84
C THR A 69 -14.44 8.48 -0.68
N LEU A 70 -15.03 9.64 -0.39
CA LEU A 70 -14.28 10.87 -0.18
C LEU A 70 -13.37 10.77 1.03
N LYS A 71 -13.85 10.18 2.12
CA LYS A 71 -13.07 9.97 3.33
C LYS A 71 -11.83 9.11 3.07
N ILE A 72 -12.00 7.99 2.39
CA ILE A 72 -10.90 7.09 2.04
C ILE A 72 -9.88 7.84 1.18
N PHE A 73 -10.35 8.57 0.18
CA PHE A 73 -9.48 9.34 -0.71
C PHE A 73 -8.70 10.41 0.06
N CYS A 74 -9.36 11.18 0.91
CA CYS A 74 -8.71 12.24 1.68
C CYS A 74 -7.69 11.67 2.68
N GLU A 75 -8.04 10.61 3.39
CA GLU A 75 -7.13 9.96 4.33
C GLU A 75 -5.92 9.35 3.62
N SER A 76 -6.12 8.77 2.45
CA SER A 76 -5.01 8.24 1.67
C SER A 76 -4.00 9.32 1.27
N ARG A 77 -4.47 10.51 0.95
CA ARG A 77 -3.60 11.63 0.58
C ARG A 77 -2.80 12.18 1.75
N LEU A 78 -3.34 12.11 2.97
CA LEU A 78 -2.62 12.55 4.17
C LEU A 78 -1.37 11.70 4.42
N CYS A 79 -1.38 10.46 4.01
CA CYS A 79 -0.25 9.54 4.20
C CYS A 79 0.84 9.69 3.14
N VAL A 80 0.56 10.34 2.01
CA VAL A 80 1.50 10.37 0.86
C VAL A 80 2.86 10.96 1.22
N ALA A 81 2.88 12.04 2.00
CA ALA A 81 4.14 12.68 2.40
C ALA A 81 5.01 11.76 3.26
N VAL A 82 4.39 11.02 4.18
CA VAL A 82 5.10 10.08 5.05
C VAL A 82 5.58 8.87 4.23
N ILE A 83 4.74 8.35 3.37
CA ILE A 83 5.10 7.25 2.46
C ILE A 83 6.30 7.64 1.61
N LYS A 84 6.30 8.84 1.06
CA LYS A 84 7.41 9.34 0.25
C LYS A 84 8.73 9.34 1.03
N ARG A 85 8.73 9.80 2.28
CA ARG A 85 9.91 9.79 3.13
C ARG A 85 10.39 8.37 3.40
N VAL A 86 9.47 7.46 3.68
CA VAL A 86 9.80 6.06 3.96
C VAL A 86 10.40 5.38 2.73
N ILE A 87 9.83 5.57 1.55
CA ILE A 87 10.37 4.92 0.34
C ILE A 87 11.74 5.46 -0.02
N PHE A 88 12.02 6.74 0.18
CA PHE A 88 13.37 7.28 -0.02
C PHE A 88 14.37 6.72 0.99
N PHE A 89 13.93 6.52 2.23
CA PHE A 89 14.76 5.87 3.25
C PHE A 89 15.08 4.42 2.85
N LEU A 90 14.08 3.67 2.39
CA LEU A 90 14.26 2.29 1.95
C LEU A 90 15.14 2.18 0.72
N GLU A 91 15.08 3.16 -0.18
CA GLU A 91 15.99 3.23 -1.33
C GLU A 91 17.45 3.40 -0.87
N LYS A 92 17.69 4.29 0.09
CA LYS A 92 19.02 4.50 0.67
C LYS A 92 19.56 3.24 1.34
N LYS A 93 18.70 2.44 1.94
CA LYS A 93 19.07 1.18 2.58
C LYS A 93 19.18 0.01 1.60
N ASP A 94 18.96 0.27 0.33
CA ASP A 94 19.03 -0.73 -0.74
C ASP A 94 18.02 -1.87 -0.59
N ILE A 95 16.90 -1.59 0.04
CA ILE A 95 15.80 -2.55 0.23
C ILE A 95 14.84 -2.51 -0.95
N ILE A 96 14.65 -1.32 -1.53
CA ILE A 96 13.82 -1.12 -2.70
C ILE A 96 14.57 -0.34 -3.76
N GLU A 97 14.10 -0.43 -5.00
CA GLU A 97 14.56 0.38 -6.13
C GLU A 97 13.42 1.31 -6.54
N LEU A 98 13.71 2.59 -6.66
CA LEU A 98 12.75 3.56 -7.17
C LEU A 98 13.01 3.82 -8.65
N ILE A 99 11.98 3.63 -9.45
CA ILE A 99 12.03 3.85 -10.90
C ILE A 99 11.27 5.13 -11.20
N ARG A 100 12.01 6.17 -11.57
CA ARG A 100 11.43 7.48 -11.85
C ARG A 100 11.03 7.56 -13.31
N ASN A 101 9.72 7.55 -13.55
CA ASN A 101 9.17 7.63 -14.90
C ASN A 101 8.94 9.09 -15.30
N LYS A 102 9.79 9.61 -16.17
CA LYS A 102 9.72 11.00 -16.61
C LYS A 102 8.48 11.35 -17.42
N LYS A 103 7.94 10.39 -18.15
CA LYS A 103 6.75 10.61 -18.99
C LYS A 103 5.49 10.87 -18.18
N ASN A 104 5.31 10.12 -17.10
CA ASN A 104 4.10 10.20 -16.27
C ASN A 104 4.33 10.93 -14.95
N CYS A 105 5.56 11.37 -14.71
CA CYS A 105 5.98 11.96 -13.43
C CYS A 105 5.71 11.05 -12.23
N ASN A 106 5.69 9.75 -12.46
CA ASN A 106 5.44 8.74 -11.43
C ASN A 106 6.73 8.16 -10.90
N ILE A 107 6.67 7.70 -9.66
CA ILE A 107 7.74 6.92 -9.04
C ILE A 107 7.21 5.53 -8.82
N ASP A 108 7.80 4.56 -9.50
CA ASP A 108 7.45 3.15 -9.37
C ASP A 108 8.41 2.48 -8.40
N ILE A 109 7.96 1.43 -7.73
CA ILE A 109 8.71 0.77 -6.68
C ILE A 109 8.94 -0.70 -7.04
N ARG A 110 10.21 -1.12 -7.03
CA ARG A 110 10.56 -2.54 -7.12
C ARG A 110 11.18 -2.98 -5.79
N LEU A 111 10.69 -4.09 -5.28
CA LEU A 111 11.25 -4.71 -4.09
C LEU A 111 12.51 -5.49 -4.49
N LYS A 112 13.62 -5.25 -3.82
CA LYS A 112 14.84 -6.02 -4.02
C LYS A 112 14.80 -7.27 -3.15
N GLU A 113 15.38 -8.36 -3.63
CA GLU A 113 15.57 -9.55 -2.81
C GLU A 113 16.47 -9.19 -1.63
N SER A 114 15.96 -9.38 -0.42
CA SER A 114 16.67 -9.03 0.79
C SER A 114 16.39 -10.08 1.87
N ILE A 115 17.43 -10.45 2.59
CA ILE A 115 17.34 -11.34 3.78
C ILE A 115 16.38 -10.74 4.81
N VAL A 116 16.31 -9.41 4.87
CA VAL A 116 15.41 -8.68 5.78
C VAL A 116 13.95 -9.06 5.54
N MET A 117 13.55 -9.36 4.31
CA MET A 117 12.17 -9.73 4.00
C MET A 117 11.78 -11.07 4.63
N GLU A 118 12.70 -12.02 4.70
CA GLU A 118 12.42 -13.31 5.35
C GLU A 118 12.17 -13.13 6.85
N GLU A 119 12.94 -12.28 7.50
CA GLU A 119 12.75 -11.94 8.90
C GLU A 119 11.42 -11.25 9.15
N LEU A 120 11.04 -10.31 8.28
CA LEU A 120 9.77 -9.60 8.37
C LEU A 120 8.58 -10.53 8.17
N MET A 121 8.69 -11.51 7.28
CA MET A 121 7.62 -12.48 7.02
C MET A 121 7.30 -13.37 8.22
N ASN A 122 8.20 -13.46 9.20
CA ASN A 122 7.98 -14.23 10.42
C ASN A 122 7.23 -13.45 11.51
N LEU A 123 6.91 -12.17 11.27
CA LEU A 123 6.13 -11.38 12.21
C LEU A 123 4.63 -11.62 11.99
N ASP A 124 3.96 -12.10 13.01
CA ASP A 124 2.52 -12.41 12.98
C ASP A 124 1.66 -11.21 12.57
N ILE A 125 2.10 -10.03 12.93
CA ILE A 125 1.43 -8.75 12.62
C ILE A 125 1.28 -8.52 11.12
N LEU A 126 2.22 -9.04 10.31
CA LEU A 126 2.22 -8.85 8.86
C LEU A 126 1.32 -9.84 8.14
N HIS A 127 1.05 -10.98 8.73
CA HIS A 127 0.31 -12.06 8.07
C HIS A 127 -1.10 -11.63 7.66
N CYS A 128 -1.78 -10.93 8.54
CA CYS A 128 -3.13 -10.42 8.29
C CYS A 128 -3.13 -9.39 7.15
N ASP A 129 -2.16 -8.47 7.14
CA ASP A 129 -2.04 -7.45 6.10
C ASP A 129 -1.70 -8.08 4.75
N ILE A 130 -0.85 -9.10 4.73
CA ILE A 130 -0.50 -9.82 3.50
C ILE A 130 -1.73 -10.50 2.90
N GLU A 131 -2.56 -11.15 3.71
CA GLU A 131 -3.79 -11.79 3.24
C GLU A 131 -4.78 -10.78 2.67
N LYS A 132 -4.96 -9.64 3.33
CA LYS A 132 -5.81 -8.56 2.84
C LYS A 132 -5.29 -7.98 1.53
N CYS A 133 -3.98 -7.82 1.38
CA CYS A 133 -3.38 -7.34 0.14
C CYS A 133 -3.58 -8.33 -1.00
N LYS A 134 -3.48 -9.62 -0.75
CA LYS A 134 -3.76 -10.65 -1.75
C LYS A 134 -5.22 -10.62 -2.19
N GLU A 135 -6.13 -10.40 -1.25
CA GLU A 135 -7.56 -10.23 -1.55
C GLU A 135 -7.79 -9.01 -2.45
N ILE A 136 -7.15 -7.89 -2.16
CA ILE A 136 -7.23 -6.69 -3.01
C ILE A 136 -6.66 -6.96 -4.41
N LYS A 137 -5.56 -7.67 -4.51
CA LYS A 137 -4.95 -8.05 -5.79
C LYS A 137 -5.92 -8.87 -6.64
N ASP A 138 -6.64 -9.82 -6.02
CA ASP A 138 -7.64 -10.64 -6.71
C ASP A 138 -8.83 -9.80 -7.17
N LEU A 139 -9.26 -8.83 -6.37
CA LEU A 139 -10.36 -7.93 -6.70
C LEU A 139 -9.99 -6.89 -7.75
N VAL A 140 -8.76 -6.41 -7.72
CA VAL A 140 -8.26 -5.36 -8.61
C VAL A 140 -6.93 -5.83 -9.22
N PRO A 141 -6.95 -6.66 -10.29
CA PRO A 141 -5.72 -7.23 -10.86
C PRO A 141 -4.69 -6.20 -11.32
N ARG A 142 -5.13 -4.97 -11.61
CA ARG A 142 -4.26 -3.88 -12.09
C ARG A 142 -3.79 -2.95 -10.98
N ILE A 143 -3.92 -3.37 -9.72
CA ILE A 143 -3.53 -2.50 -8.58
C ILE A 143 -2.02 -2.24 -8.55
N ARG A 144 -1.21 -3.12 -9.09
CA ARG A 144 0.24 -2.91 -9.20
C ARG A 144 0.57 -1.79 -10.15
#